data_422ec2de68a3b08ee9aad3bd1bb5479a
#
_entry.id   422ec2de68a3b08ee9aad3bd1bb5479a
#
_cell.length_a   1.000
_cell.length_b   1.000
_cell.length_c   1.000
_cell.angle_alpha   90.00
_cell.angle_beta   90.00
_cell.angle_gamma   90.00
#
_symmetry.space_group_name_H-M   'P 1'
#
loop_
_entity.id
_entity.type
_entity.pdbx_description
1 polymer ?
#
loop_
_entity_poly.entity_id
_entity_poly.type
_entity_poly.pdbx_seq_one_letter_code
_entity_poly.pdbx_strand_id
1 'polypeptide(L)'
;ISDYLYKKNPDGANEIINKLAMKYMGHVEELYSTEEYKQKAKELIKSHFEYIRTFTKDLFTLFEEKVVLAQGELISTGMMNLYLNECGVKSVLIPALDYMRTDKNAEPDPVYIKEKLVKLLADNKDADLYITQGYICRNAYGEIDNLQRGGSDYSASLIGAAIGAEEIQIWTDIDAVSYTHLRAHET
;
A
#
# COMPACT_ATOMS: atom_id res chain seq x y z
N ILE A 1 10.77 -10.08 9.70
CA ILE A 1 10.68 -11.20 8.74
C ILE A 1 11.96 -11.19 7.90
N SER A 2 12.25 -10.14 7.15
CA SER A 2 13.39 -10.03 6.24
C SER A 2 14.73 -10.40 6.91
N ASP A 3 15.00 -9.88 8.11
CA ASP A 3 16.22 -10.21 8.86
C ASP A 3 16.40 -11.70 9.11
N TYR A 4 15.33 -12.43 9.39
CA TYR A 4 15.38 -13.88 9.57
C TYR A 4 15.64 -14.59 8.24
N LEU A 5 15.04 -14.12 7.16
CA LEU A 5 15.19 -14.71 5.83
C LEU A 5 16.60 -14.50 5.29
N TYR A 6 17.19 -13.31 5.45
CA TYR A 6 18.60 -13.06 5.12
C TYR A 6 19.56 -13.94 5.92
N LYS A 7 19.23 -14.24 7.18
CA LYS A 7 20.01 -15.17 8.03
C LYS A 7 19.73 -16.64 7.76
N LYS A 8 18.93 -16.96 6.74
CA LYS A 8 18.52 -18.33 6.40
C LYS A 8 17.85 -19.06 7.58
N ASN A 9 17.04 -18.33 8.34
CA ASN A 9 16.26 -18.86 9.45
C ASN A 9 14.76 -18.83 9.14
N PRO A 10 14.25 -19.82 8.38
CA PRO A 10 12.82 -19.86 8.00
C PRO A 10 11.90 -20.08 9.21
N ASP A 11 12.35 -20.79 10.25
CA ASP A 11 11.55 -21.04 11.44
C ASP A 11 11.30 -19.75 12.21
N GLY A 12 12.33 -18.94 12.42
CA GLY A 12 12.20 -17.62 13.02
C GLY A 12 11.32 -16.67 12.19
N ALA A 13 11.44 -16.70 10.86
CA ALA A 13 10.58 -15.94 9.98
C ALA A 13 9.12 -16.38 10.12
N ASN A 14 8.84 -17.70 10.11
CA ASN A 14 7.50 -18.25 10.27
C ASN A 14 6.89 -17.93 11.65
N GLU A 15 7.68 -17.91 12.71
CA GLU A 15 7.22 -17.50 14.04
C GLU A 15 6.71 -16.06 14.04
N ILE A 16 7.45 -15.12 13.44
CA ILE A 16 7.05 -13.72 13.31
C ILE A 16 5.81 -13.59 12.42
N ILE A 17 5.75 -14.31 11.30
CA ILE A 17 4.58 -14.33 10.42
C ILE A 17 3.34 -14.79 11.19
N ASN A 18 3.45 -15.86 12.00
CA ASN A 18 2.36 -16.35 12.82
C ASN A 18 1.89 -15.33 13.84
N LYS A 19 2.82 -14.68 14.57
CA LYS A 19 2.51 -13.64 15.55
C LYS A 19 1.77 -12.46 14.90
N LEU A 20 2.23 -12.01 13.73
CA LEU A 20 1.58 -10.94 12.99
C LEU A 20 0.19 -11.36 12.50
N ALA A 21 0.06 -12.54 11.90
CA ALA A 21 -1.22 -13.04 11.44
C ALA A 21 -2.25 -13.12 12.58
N MET A 22 -1.86 -13.62 13.76
CA MET A 22 -2.73 -13.65 14.94
C MET A 22 -3.15 -12.24 15.39
N LYS A 23 -2.20 -11.27 15.40
CA LYS A 23 -2.49 -9.88 15.73
C LYS A 23 -3.53 -9.28 14.76
N TYR A 24 -3.34 -9.48 13.47
CA TYR A 24 -4.30 -8.99 12.46
C TYR A 24 -5.66 -9.66 12.58
N MET A 25 -5.72 -10.95 12.89
CA MET A 25 -6.99 -11.63 13.15
C MET A 25 -7.72 -11.05 14.38
N GLY A 26 -7.00 -10.67 15.44
CA GLY A 26 -7.56 -9.93 16.56
C GLY A 26 -8.15 -8.59 16.14
N HIS A 27 -7.42 -7.80 15.33
CA HIS A 27 -7.93 -6.53 14.81
C HIS A 27 -9.18 -6.69 13.94
N VAL A 28 -9.33 -7.79 13.21
CA VAL A 28 -10.57 -8.05 12.45
C VAL A 28 -11.77 -8.14 13.37
N GLU A 29 -11.64 -8.83 14.49
CA GLU A 29 -12.75 -8.97 15.46
C GLU A 29 -13.14 -7.63 16.12
N GLU A 30 -12.16 -6.75 16.33
CA GLU A 30 -12.37 -5.42 16.92
C GLU A 30 -12.91 -4.40 15.92
N LEU A 31 -12.45 -4.46 14.65
CA LEU A 31 -12.72 -3.44 13.65
C LEU A 31 -14.07 -3.62 12.96
N TYR A 32 -14.42 -4.86 12.60
CA TYR A 32 -15.62 -5.14 11.83
C TYR A 32 -16.76 -5.62 12.71
N SER A 33 -17.97 -5.16 12.39
CA SER A 33 -19.20 -5.47 13.14
C SER A 33 -19.92 -6.71 12.59
N THR A 34 -19.86 -6.93 11.26
CA THR A 34 -20.61 -7.98 10.59
C THR A 34 -19.74 -9.17 10.23
N GLU A 35 -20.30 -10.38 10.28
CA GLU A 35 -19.58 -11.60 9.91
C GLU A 35 -19.14 -11.62 8.45
N GLU A 36 -19.90 -11.00 7.56
CA GLU A 36 -19.55 -10.89 6.13
C GLU A 36 -18.21 -10.15 5.95
N TYR A 37 -18.05 -8.97 6.57
CA TYR A 37 -16.83 -8.18 6.44
C TYR A 37 -15.68 -8.75 7.25
N LYS A 38 -15.95 -9.37 8.39
CA LYS A 38 -14.93 -10.16 9.13
C LYS A 38 -14.35 -11.26 8.26
N GLN A 39 -15.20 -12.01 7.57
CA GLN A 39 -14.75 -13.09 6.71
C GLN A 39 -13.92 -12.59 5.53
N LYS A 40 -14.36 -11.53 4.85
CA LYS A 40 -13.62 -10.88 3.77
C LYS A 40 -12.24 -10.39 4.23
N ALA A 41 -12.16 -9.77 5.41
CA ALA A 41 -10.91 -9.29 5.97
C ALA A 41 -9.96 -10.45 6.37
N LYS A 42 -10.50 -11.53 6.96
CA LYS A 42 -9.73 -12.74 7.27
C LYS A 42 -9.12 -13.38 6.02
N GLU A 43 -9.89 -13.47 4.94
CA GLU A 43 -9.42 -14.00 3.66
C GLU A 43 -8.32 -13.12 3.04
N LEU A 44 -8.51 -11.80 3.07
CA LEU A 44 -7.49 -10.84 2.64
C LEU A 44 -6.18 -11.06 3.41
N ILE A 45 -6.23 -11.05 4.74
CA ILE A 45 -5.06 -11.21 5.60
C ILE A 45 -4.39 -12.57 5.36
N LYS A 46 -5.18 -13.64 5.29
CA LYS A 46 -4.67 -14.98 5.05
C LYS A 46 -3.91 -15.06 3.74
N SER A 47 -4.47 -14.55 2.64
CA SER A 47 -3.83 -14.59 1.33
C SER A 47 -2.48 -13.89 1.31
N HIS A 48 -2.37 -12.71 1.95
CA HIS A 48 -1.12 -11.97 2.04
C HIS A 48 -0.07 -12.67 2.90
N PHE A 49 -0.47 -13.23 4.05
CA PHE A 49 0.49 -13.97 4.89
C PHE A 49 0.89 -15.32 4.29
N GLU A 50 0.02 -15.99 3.57
CA GLU A 50 0.38 -17.19 2.80
C GLU A 50 1.38 -16.84 1.70
N TYR A 51 1.20 -15.72 1.02
CA TYR A 51 2.15 -15.23 0.03
C TYR A 51 3.53 -14.92 0.65
N ILE A 52 3.57 -14.20 1.78
CA ILE A 52 4.84 -13.96 2.51
C ILE A 52 5.53 -15.28 2.89
N ARG A 53 4.78 -16.32 3.26
CA ARG A 53 5.35 -17.64 3.61
C ARG A 53 6.04 -18.32 2.45
N THR A 54 5.67 -18.04 1.21
CA THR A 54 6.35 -18.65 0.07
C THR A 54 7.84 -18.30 0.05
N PHE A 55 8.21 -17.10 0.50
CA PHE A 55 9.60 -16.64 0.55
C PHE A 55 10.45 -17.31 1.64
N THR A 56 9.85 -18.08 2.55
CA THR A 56 10.63 -18.83 3.55
C THR A 56 11.30 -20.10 2.99
N LYS A 57 10.94 -20.48 1.76
CA LYS A 57 11.41 -21.72 1.13
C LYS A 57 12.51 -21.52 0.10
N ASP A 58 12.65 -20.29 -0.40
CA ASP A 58 13.50 -19.97 -1.53
C ASP A 58 14.64 -19.01 -1.14
N LEU A 59 15.47 -18.65 -2.12
CA LEU A 59 16.48 -17.61 -1.96
C LEU A 59 15.79 -16.26 -1.72
N PHE A 60 16.19 -15.58 -0.65
CA PHE A 60 15.68 -14.26 -0.29
C PHE A 60 16.68 -13.19 -0.70
N THR A 61 16.27 -12.29 -1.58
CA THR A 61 17.07 -11.19 -2.11
C THR A 61 16.38 -9.85 -1.85
N LEU A 62 16.98 -8.75 -2.27
CA LEU A 62 16.40 -7.42 -2.19
C LEU A 62 15.06 -7.32 -2.95
N PHE A 63 14.87 -8.13 -3.99
CA PHE A 63 13.62 -8.18 -4.73
C PHE A 63 12.47 -8.72 -3.86
N GLU A 64 12.66 -9.89 -3.24
CA GLU A 64 11.67 -10.47 -2.33
C GLU A 64 11.43 -9.59 -1.10
N GLU A 65 12.46 -8.89 -0.62
CA GLU A 65 12.31 -7.94 0.48
C GLU A 65 11.33 -6.80 0.13
N LYS A 66 11.46 -6.20 -1.04
CA LYS A 66 10.52 -5.16 -1.51
C LYS A 66 9.09 -5.67 -1.60
N VAL A 67 8.92 -6.91 -2.06
CA VAL A 67 7.60 -7.57 -2.11
C VAL A 67 7.02 -7.76 -0.71
N VAL A 68 7.83 -8.22 0.26
CA VAL A 68 7.41 -8.40 1.66
C VAL A 68 7.05 -7.06 2.30
N LEU A 69 7.85 -6.00 2.06
CA LEU A 69 7.56 -4.65 2.57
C LEU A 69 6.24 -4.10 2.03
N ALA A 70 5.93 -4.35 0.75
CA ALA A 70 4.68 -3.90 0.13
C ALA A 70 3.43 -4.52 0.78
N GLN A 71 3.53 -5.69 1.41
CA GLN A 71 2.36 -6.38 1.98
C GLN A 71 1.69 -5.59 3.09
N GLY A 72 2.43 -4.78 3.86
CA GLY A 72 1.87 -3.92 4.89
C GLY A 72 0.88 -2.90 4.32
N GLU A 73 1.28 -2.20 3.26
CA GLU A 73 0.44 -1.22 2.56
C GLU A 73 -0.78 -1.88 1.90
N LEU A 74 -0.59 -3.04 1.28
CA LEU A 74 -1.66 -3.77 0.61
C LEU A 74 -2.73 -4.27 1.61
N ILE A 75 -2.30 -4.81 2.76
CA ILE A 75 -3.22 -5.28 3.81
C ILE A 75 -3.97 -4.10 4.43
N SER A 76 -3.26 -3.04 4.86
CA SER A 76 -3.86 -1.92 5.59
C SER A 76 -4.90 -1.18 4.74
N THR A 77 -4.60 -0.89 3.49
CA THR A 77 -5.52 -0.21 2.58
C THR A 77 -6.70 -1.11 2.18
N GLY A 78 -6.46 -2.41 2.00
CA GLY A 78 -7.52 -3.39 1.77
C GLY A 78 -8.48 -3.48 2.94
N MET A 79 -7.97 -3.56 4.17
CA MET A 79 -8.79 -3.54 5.39
C MET A 79 -9.59 -2.23 5.52
N MET A 80 -8.95 -1.08 5.27
CA MET A 80 -9.64 0.21 5.32
C MET A 80 -10.77 0.30 4.30
N ASN A 81 -10.55 -0.17 3.07
CA ASN A 81 -11.59 -0.21 2.06
C ASN A 81 -12.78 -1.09 2.47
N LEU A 82 -12.53 -2.26 3.04
CA LEU A 82 -13.58 -3.13 3.56
C LEU A 82 -14.37 -2.46 4.71
N TYR A 83 -13.66 -1.80 5.63
CA TYR A 83 -14.28 -1.09 6.75
C TYR A 83 -15.20 0.05 6.28
N LEU A 84 -14.75 0.86 5.35
CA LEU A 84 -15.57 1.96 4.80
C LEU A 84 -16.83 1.43 4.11
N ASN A 85 -16.71 0.33 3.35
CA ASN A 85 -17.87 -0.30 2.73
C ASN A 85 -18.83 -0.89 3.77
N GLU A 86 -18.34 -1.48 4.87
CA GLU A 86 -19.19 -1.89 5.99
C GLU A 86 -19.94 -0.70 6.60
N CYS A 87 -19.29 0.46 6.70
CA CYS A 87 -19.91 1.71 7.17
C CYS A 87 -20.86 2.37 6.15
N GLY A 88 -21.07 1.77 4.98
CA GLY A 88 -21.98 2.29 3.94
C GLY A 88 -21.37 3.34 3.03
N VAL A 89 -20.06 3.60 3.10
CA VAL A 89 -19.34 4.47 2.17
C VAL A 89 -18.99 3.66 0.92
N LYS A 90 -19.38 4.14 -0.26
CA LYS A 90 -19.01 3.51 -1.54
C LYS A 90 -17.54 3.77 -1.85
N SER A 91 -16.66 3.08 -1.14
CA SER A 91 -15.22 3.18 -1.38
C SER A 91 -14.73 2.11 -2.36
N VAL A 92 -13.79 2.48 -3.21
CA VAL A 92 -13.13 1.58 -4.16
C VAL A 92 -11.62 1.63 -3.92
N LEU A 93 -11.01 0.45 -3.80
CA LEU A 93 -9.57 0.30 -3.75
C LEU A 93 -9.00 0.33 -5.17
N ILE A 94 -8.16 1.31 -5.45
CA ILE A 94 -7.39 1.43 -6.69
C ILE A 94 -5.96 0.99 -6.38
N PRO A 95 -5.52 -0.20 -6.81
CA PRO A 95 -4.19 -0.70 -6.47
C PRO A 95 -3.10 0.18 -7.05
N ALA A 96 -2.18 0.67 -6.21
CA ALA A 96 -1.05 1.47 -6.67
C ALA A 96 -0.19 0.74 -7.71
N LEU A 97 -0.07 -0.57 -7.60
CA LEU A 97 0.68 -1.41 -8.55
C LEU A 97 0.09 -1.44 -9.96
N ASP A 98 -1.13 -0.93 -10.17
CA ASP A 98 -1.77 -0.87 -11.48
C ASP A 98 -1.47 0.43 -12.23
N TYR A 99 -1.04 1.49 -11.52
CA TYR A 99 -0.79 2.79 -12.14
C TYR A 99 0.51 3.47 -11.69
N MET A 100 1.02 3.19 -10.47
CA MET A 100 2.25 3.80 -9.98
C MET A 100 3.47 3.07 -10.53
N ARG A 101 4.26 3.78 -11.35
CA ARG A 101 5.45 3.20 -12.00
C ARG A 101 6.62 4.18 -11.98
N THR A 102 7.83 3.63 -11.84
CA THR A 102 9.08 4.34 -12.08
C THR A 102 9.70 3.93 -13.42
N ASP A 103 10.50 4.82 -13.98
CA ASP A 103 11.30 4.58 -15.17
C ASP A 103 12.60 3.79 -14.87
N LYS A 104 13.50 3.65 -15.86
CA LYS A 104 14.77 2.95 -15.72
C LYS A 104 15.78 3.67 -14.79
N ASN A 105 15.54 4.94 -14.49
CA ASN A 105 16.36 5.73 -13.57
C ASN A 105 15.78 5.73 -12.14
N ALA A 106 14.75 4.93 -11.89
CA ALA A 106 13.96 4.88 -10.66
C ALA A 106 13.19 6.19 -10.36
N GLU A 107 12.96 7.03 -11.38
CA GLU A 107 12.14 8.23 -11.27
C GLU A 107 10.69 7.91 -11.64
N PRO A 108 9.68 8.51 -10.96
CA PRO A 108 8.28 8.33 -11.33
C PRO A 108 8.01 8.70 -12.78
N ASP A 109 7.16 7.93 -13.45
CA ASP A 109 6.71 8.18 -14.82
C ASP A 109 5.34 8.92 -14.79
N PRO A 110 5.33 10.27 -14.78
CA PRO A 110 4.11 11.04 -14.57
C PRO A 110 3.09 10.87 -15.71
N VAL A 111 3.56 10.61 -16.92
CA VAL A 111 2.65 10.39 -18.07
C VAL A 111 1.91 9.07 -17.91
N TYR A 112 2.64 8.00 -17.64
CA TYR A 112 2.04 6.69 -17.39
C TYR A 112 1.10 6.69 -16.19
N ILE A 113 1.54 7.30 -15.06
CA ILE A 113 0.73 7.40 -13.84
C ILE A 113 -0.60 8.10 -14.14
N LYS A 114 -0.55 9.25 -14.82
CA LYS A 114 -1.74 10.01 -15.18
C LYS A 114 -2.69 9.22 -16.07
N GLU A 115 -2.19 8.65 -17.16
CA GLU A 115 -3.02 7.89 -18.11
C GLU A 115 -3.71 6.70 -17.45
N LYS A 116 -2.98 5.94 -16.63
CA LYS A 116 -3.52 4.75 -15.95
C LYS A 116 -4.48 5.12 -14.84
N LEU A 117 -4.11 6.07 -13.99
CA LEU A 117 -4.95 6.48 -12.85
C LEU A 117 -6.27 7.09 -13.32
N VAL A 118 -6.24 8.02 -14.28
CA VAL A 118 -7.46 8.66 -14.81
C VAL A 118 -8.41 7.61 -15.40
N LYS A 119 -7.87 6.61 -16.11
CA LYS A 119 -8.68 5.50 -16.63
C LYS A 119 -9.32 4.68 -15.50
N LEU A 120 -8.54 4.28 -14.49
CA LEU A 120 -9.04 3.49 -13.36
C LEU A 120 -10.13 4.24 -12.58
N LEU A 121 -9.99 5.55 -12.40
CA LEU A 121 -11.01 6.38 -11.76
C LEU A 121 -12.28 6.49 -12.64
N ALA A 122 -12.13 6.64 -13.94
CA ALA A 122 -13.27 6.69 -14.87
C ALA A 122 -14.06 5.36 -14.91
N ASP A 123 -13.35 4.23 -14.81
CA ASP A 123 -13.96 2.91 -14.75
C ASP A 123 -14.74 2.67 -13.43
N ASN A 124 -14.45 3.47 -12.39
CA ASN A 124 -15.04 3.40 -11.05
C ASN A 124 -15.78 4.69 -10.63
N LYS A 125 -16.31 5.44 -11.58
CA LYS A 125 -16.89 6.79 -11.39
C LYS A 125 -18.07 6.87 -10.38
N ASP A 126 -18.68 5.76 -10.03
CA ASP A 126 -19.81 5.70 -9.10
C ASP A 126 -19.36 5.56 -7.63
N ALA A 127 -18.05 5.56 -7.37
CA ALA A 127 -17.50 5.57 -6.02
C ALA A 127 -17.53 6.97 -5.41
N ASP A 128 -17.82 7.03 -4.10
CA ASP A 128 -17.76 8.27 -3.33
C ASP A 128 -16.33 8.58 -2.85
N LEU A 129 -15.51 7.54 -2.70
CA LEU A 129 -14.15 7.60 -2.18
C LEU A 129 -13.26 6.57 -2.85
N TYR A 130 -12.03 6.97 -3.15
CA TYR A 130 -11.00 6.07 -3.65
C TYR A 130 -9.89 5.89 -2.61
N ILE A 131 -9.51 4.64 -2.37
CA ILE A 131 -8.37 4.29 -1.53
C ILE A 131 -7.28 3.73 -2.42
N THR A 132 -6.05 4.09 -2.12
CA THR A 132 -4.88 3.53 -2.80
C THR A 132 -3.70 3.44 -1.83
N GLN A 133 -2.68 2.68 -2.21
CA GLN A 133 -1.45 2.60 -1.44
C GLN A 133 -0.54 3.80 -1.74
N GLY A 134 0.15 4.30 -0.72
CA GLY A 134 1.34 5.11 -0.91
C GLY A 134 2.60 4.24 -0.93
N TYR A 135 3.77 4.85 -1.18
CA TYR A 135 5.08 4.24 -1.11
C TYR A 135 5.39 3.17 -2.15
N ILE A 136 4.49 2.22 -2.43
CA ILE A 136 4.71 1.10 -3.35
C ILE A 136 4.47 1.49 -4.81
N CYS A 137 5.25 0.91 -5.71
CA CYS A 137 5.15 1.11 -7.15
C CYS A 137 5.62 -0.13 -7.92
N ARG A 138 5.55 -0.08 -9.25
CA ARG A 138 6.32 -0.99 -10.11
C ARG A 138 7.52 -0.25 -10.68
N ASN A 139 8.63 -0.96 -10.82
CA ASN A 139 9.78 -0.43 -11.57
C ASN A 139 9.54 -0.54 -13.09
N ALA A 140 10.51 -0.07 -13.87
CA ALA A 140 10.46 -0.12 -15.34
C ALA A 140 10.33 -1.54 -15.93
N TYR A 141 10.66 -2.56 -15.16
CA TYR A 141 10.58 -3.98 -15.55
C TYR A 141 9.27 -4.66 -15.10
N GLY A 142 8.40 -3.91 -14.43
CA GLY A 142 7.12 -4.39 -13.92
C GLY A 142 7.20 -5.09 -12.55
N GLU A 143 8.37 -5.10 -11.92
CA GLU A 143 8.58 -5.70 -10.60
C GLU A 143 8.10 -4.75 -9.49
N ILE A 144 7.69 -5.32 -8.35
CA ILE A 144 7.32 -4.53 -7.18
C ILE A 144 8.54 -3.80 -6.62
N ASP A 145 8.37 -2.50 -6.45
CA ASP A 145 9.37 -1.59 -5.93
C ASP A 145 8.72 -0.54 -5.01
N ASN A 146 9.48 0.43 -4.55
CA ASN A 146 9.01 1.51 -3.69
C ASN A 146 9.66 2.85 -4.04
N LEU A 147 9.00 3.93 -3.61
CA LEU A 147 9.41 5.31 -3.85
C LEU A 147 10.40 5.85 -2.81
N GLN A 148 11.10 4.98 -2.10
CA GLN A 148 12.09 5.32 -1.09
C GLN A 148 11.49 6.07 0.13
N ARG A 149 12.36 6.75 0.91
CA ARG A 149 11.96 7.51 2.09
C ARG A 149 11.05 8.68 1.72
N GLY A 150 9.96 8.86 2.48
CA GLY A 150 8.94 9.88 2.16
C GLY A 150 8.02 9.47 1.00
N GLY A 151 8.08 8.20 0.57
CA GLY A 151 7.36 7.71 -0.60
C GLY A 151 5.84 7.84 -0.52
N SER A 152 5.23 7.82 0.67
CA SER A 152 3.77 8.03 0.81
C SER A 152 3.37 9.47 0.51
N ASP A 153 4.10 10.46 1.02
CA ASP A 153 3.88 11.88 0.73
C ASP A 153 4.13 12.18 -0.75
N TYR A 154 5.17 11.55 -1.29
CA TYR A 154 5.49 11.66 -2.71
C TYR A 154 4.40 11.02 -3.58
N SER A 155 3.86 9.87 -3.19
CA SER A 155 2.71 9.26 -3.86
C SER A 155 1.50 10.19 -3.87
N ALA A 156 1.17 10.82 -2.74
CA ALA A 156 0.06 11.78 -2.64
C ALA A 156 0.26 12.96 -3.60
N SER A 157 1.47 13.49 -3.68
CA SER A 157 1.82 14.60 -4.59
C SER A 157 1.69 14.19 -6.06
N LEU A 158 2.18 13.01 -6.44
CA LEU A 158 2.08 12.46 -7.80
C LEU A 158 0.62 12.21 -8.21
N ILE A 159 -0.18 11.65 -7.30
CA ILE A 159 -1.60 11.39 -7.51
C ILE A 159 -2.33 12.71 -7.69
N GLY A 160 -2.16 13.67 -6.78
CA GLY A 160 -2.80 14.97 -6.85
C GLY A 160 -2.47 15.71 -8.15
N ALA A 161 -1.21 15.70 -8.58
CA ALA A 161 -0.80 16.28 -9.87
C ALA A 161 -1.43 15.54 -11.06
N ALA A 162 -1.50 14.19 -11.02
CA ALA A 162 -2.04 13.40 -12.10
C ALA A 162 -3.54 13.64 -12.35
N ILE A 163 -4.33 13.83 -11.28
CA ILE A 163 -5.77 14.06 -11.37
C ILE A 163 -6.15 15.55 -11.40
N GLY A 164 -5.20 16.45 -11.22
CA GLY A 164 -5.46 17.89 -11.13
C GLY A 164 -6.25 18.24 -9.87
N ALA A 165 -5.89 17.66 -8.73
CA ALA A 165 -6.58 17.88 -7.45
C ALA A 165 -6.54 19.37 -7.07
N GLU A 166 -7.65 19.87 -6.52
CA GLU A 166 -7.72 21.26 -6.01
C GLU A 166 -6.86 21.43 -4.75
N GLU A 167 -6.71 20.37 -3.95
CA GLU A 167 -5.96 20.36 -2.71
C GLU A 167 -5.29 19.00 -2.49
N ILE A 168 -4.09 19.02 -1.91
CA ILE A 168 -3.36 17.84 -1.44
C ILE A 168 -3.11 18.04 0.06
N GLN A 169 -3.67 17.18 0.88
CA GLN A 169 -3.49 17.21 2.33
C GLN A 169 -2.58 16.04 2.76
N ILE A 170 -1.55 16.35 3.53
CA ILE A 170 -0.64 15.38 4.13
C ILE A 170 -0.84 15.41 5.64
N TRP A 171 -1.37 14.32 6.16
CA TRP A 171 -1.66 14.16 7.58
C TRP A 171 -0.56 13.37 8.28
N THR A 172 -0.17 13.82 9.47
CA THR A 172 0.86 13.19 10.31
C THR A 172 0.38 13.16 11.76
N ASP A 173 0.86 12.20 12.52
CA ASP A 173 0.57 12.01 13.95
C ASP A 173 1.48 12.86 14.86
N ILE A 174 2.44 13.56 14.29
CA ILE A 174 3.35 14.46 15.00
C ILE A 174 3.43 15.82 14.31
N ASP A 175 3.73 16.87 15.08
CA ASP A 175 4.03 18.20 14.54
C ASP A 175 5.34 18.14 13.73
N ALA A 176 5.23 18.15 12.42
CA ALA A 176 6.37 18.11 11.52
C ALA A 176 6.90 19.52 11.25
N VAL A 177 8.09 19.83 11.72
CA VAL A 177 8.75 21.14 11.50
C VAL A 177 8.93 21.45 10.01
N SER A 178 9.12 20.45 9.17
CA SER A 178 9.29 20.60 7.73
C SER A 178 8.05 21.11 6.99
N TYR A 179 6.84 20.97 7.54
CA TYR A 179 5.61 21.43 6.90
C TYR A 179 5.14 22.82 7.36
N THR A 180 5.69 23.32 8.46
CA THR A 180 5.28 24.64 9.01
C THR A 180 5.92 25.84 8.29
N HIS A 181 6.91 25.63 7.41
CA HIS A 181 7.70 26.68 6.80
C HIS A 181 7.81 26.63 5.26
N LEU A 182 7.14 25.69 4.59
CA LEU A 182 7.10 25.65 3.12
C LEU A 182 6.15 26.75 2.61
N ARG A 183 6.72 27.79 2.00
CA ARG A 183 5.97 28.82 1.28
C ARG A 183 5.89 28.47 -0.19
N ALA A 184 4.76 28.79 -0.82
CA ALA A 184 4.43 28.43 -2.21
C ALA A 184 5.36 29.01 -3.30
N HIS A 185 6.43 29.72 -2.96
CA HIS A 185 7.39 30.30 -3.90
C HIS A 185 8.79 29.69 -3.79
N GLU A 186 8.92 28.55 -3.14
CA GLU A 186 10.18 27.78 -3.05
C GLU A 186 10.17 26.54 -3.96
N THR A 187 9.29 26.53 -4.97
CA THR A 187 9.26 25.54 -6.03
C THR A 187 9.96 26.05 -7.29
#